data_7719276c2eb0c9e8f2f3f3f5a0ee9c2f
#
_entry.id   7719276c2eb0c9e8f2f3f3f5a0ee9c2f
#
_cell.length_a   1.000
_cell.length_b   1.000
_cell.length_c   1.000
_cell.angle_alpha   90.00
_cell.angle_beta   90.00
_cell.angle_gamma   90.00
#
_symmetry.space_group_name_H-M   'P 1'
#
loop_
_entity.id
_entity.type
_entity.pdbx_description
1 polymer ?
#
loop_
_entity_poly.entity_id
_entity_poly.type
_entity_poly.pdbx_seq_one_letter_code
_entity_poly.pdbx_strand_id
1 'polypeptide(L)'
;MPLTADRKKALRARGHTLKPIVTIADKGLTEGVIEELNRALEDHELIKVKLAVNDRDARRELITELCQQSKSELVQEIGKIALIFRKADKPNARLSNLLRP
;
A
#
# COMPACT_ATOMS: atom_id res chain seq x y z
N MET A 1 11.48 -4.65 -9.67
CA MET A 1 11.12 -4.16 -11.03
C MET A 1 9.85 -3.34 -10.97
N PRO A 2 9.79 -2.23 -11.70
CA PRO A 2 8.56 -1.43 -11.71
C PRO A 2 7.40 -2.21 -12.33
N LEU A 3 6.21 -1.94 -11.83
CA LEU A 3 4.99 -2.57 -12.33
C LEU A 3 4.67 -2.06 -13.73
N THR A 4 4.28 -2.98 -14.61
CA THR A 4 3.76 -2.61 -15.93
C THR A 4 2.37 -2.00 -15.82
N ALA A 5 1.92 -1.31 -16.86
CA ALA A 5 0.56 -0.74 -16.89
C ALA A 5 -0.51 -1.84 -16.77
N ASP A 6 -0.30 -2.97 -17.44
CA ASP A 6 -1.22 -4.10 -17.38
C ASP A 6 -1.29 -4.71 -15.98
N ARG A 7 -0.15 -4.83 -15.31
CA ARG A 7 -0.09 -5.36 -13.95
C ARG A 7 -0.80 -4.41 -12.97
N LYS A 8 -0.57 -3.09 -13.11
CA LYS A 8 -1.25 -2.09 -12.30
C LYS A 8 -2.76 -2.17 -12.47
N LYS A 9 -3.22 -2.33 -13.71
CA LYS A 9 -4.64 -2.46 -14.01
C LYS A 9 -5.25 -3.67 -13.32
N ALA A 10 -4.58 -4.82 -13.38
CA ALA A 10 -5.02 -6.03 -12.70
C ALA A 10 -5.06 -5.84 -11.18
N LEU A 11 -4.05 -5.18 -10.61
CA LEU A 11 -3.98 -4.92 -9.17
C LEU A 11 -5.06 -3.94 -8.73
N ARG A 12 -5.37 -2.92 -9.54
CA ARG A 12 -6.47 -1.99 -9.24
C ARG A 12 -7.81 -2.73 -9.16
N ALA A 13 -8.05 -3.67 -10.09
CA ALA A 13 -9.26 -4.46 -10.07
C ALA A 13 -9.36 -5.30 -8.79
N ARG A 14 -8.26 -5.93 -8.37
CA ARG A 14 -8.23 -6.70 -7.12
C ARG A 14 -8.42 -5.80 -5.90
N GLY A 15 -7.85 -4.59 -5.93
CA GLY A 15 -7.91 -3.67 -4.81
C GLY A 15 -9.22 -2.92 -4.67
N HIS A 16 -10.11 -2.97 -5.65
CA HIS A 16 -11.33 -2.17 -5.67
C HIS A 16 -12.20 -2.34 -4.43
N THR A 17 -12.30 -3.56 -3.92
CA THR A 17 -13.14 -3.88 -2.75
C THR A 17 -12.40 -3.82 -1.42
N LEU A 18 -11.08 -3.60 -1.45
CA LEU A 18 -10.29 -3.55 -0.23
C LEU A 18 -10.57 -2.28 0.57
N LYS A 19 -10.45 -2.39 1.89
CA LYS A 19 -10.55 -1.25 2.81
C LYS A 19 -9.16 -0.89 3.32
N PRO A 20 -8.93 0.38 3.67
CA PRO A 20 -7.64 0.77 4.28
C PRO A 20 -7.41 0.02 5.58
N ILE A 21 -6.21 -0.53 5.73
CA ILE A 21 -5.82 -1.27 6.95
C ILE A 21 -4.70 -0.59 7.73
N VAL A 22 -4.06 0.42 7.11
CA VAL A 22 -3.06 1.24 7.79
C VAL A 22 -3.45 2.69 7.59
N THR A 23 -3.36 3.50 8.63
CA THR A 23 -3.62 4.94 8.56
C THR A 23 -2.37 5.70 8.97
N ILE A 24 -1.95 6.64 8.13
CA ILE A 24 -0.83 7.53 8.42
C ILE A 24 -1.38 8.92 8.66
N ALA A 25 -1.11 9.46 9.84
CA ALA A 25 -1.59 10.78 10.25
C ALA A 25 -0.43 11.78 10.30
N ASP A 26 -0.63 12.92 10.96
CA ASP A 26 0.32 14.03 10.98
C ASP A 26 1.72 13.70 11.48
N LYS A 27 1.85 12.66 12.29
CA LYS A 27 3.17 12.21 12.77
C LYS A 27 4.01 11.56 11.67
N GLY A 28 3.40 11.27 10.52
CA GLY A 28 4.10 10.70 9.37
C GLY A 28 4.55 9.27 9.57
N LEU A 29 5.70 8.93 9.00
CA LEU A 29 6.24 7.57 8.99
C LEU A 29 7.08 7.29 10.25
N THR A 30 6.41 7.02 11.35
CA THR A 30 7.08 6.58 12.58
C THR A 30 7.56 5.13 12.42
N GLU A 31 8.47 4.68 13.31
CA GLU A 31 8.91 3.29 13.34
C GLU A 31 7.74 2.31 13.43
N GLY A 32 6.77 2.63 14.30
CA GLY A 32 5.59 1.79 14.48
C GLY A 32 4.76 1.68 13.20
N VAL A 33 4.60 2.78 12.46
CA VAL A 33 3.89 2.79 11.19
C VAL A 33 4.64 1.96 10.15
N ILE A 34 5.96 2.09 10.05
CA ILE A 34 6.77 1.31 9.12
C ILE A 34 6.67 -0.19 9.42
N GLU A 35 6.74 -0.57 10.70
CA GLU A 35 6.57 -1.97 11.10
C GLU A 35 5.19 -2.50 10.72
N GLU A 36 4.15 -1.70 10.94
CA GLU A 36 2.78 -2.05 10.58
C GLU A 36 2.63 -2.21 9.06
N LEU A 37 3.21 -1.31 8.27
CA LEU A 37 3.23 -1.40 6.82
C LEU A 37 3.91 -2.67 6.34
N ASN A 38 5.08 -2.98 6.90
CA ASN A 38 5.85 -4.16 6.50
C ASN A 38 5.10 -5.45 6.83
N ARG A 39 4.46 -5.51 7.99
CA ARG A 39 3.64 -6.66 8.37
C ARG A 39 2.44 -6.81 7.44
N ALA A 40 1.74 -5.71 7.19
CA ALA A 40 0.55 -5.73 6.32
C ALA A 40 0.90 -6.18 4.90
N LEU A 41 2.02 -5.68 4.36
CA LEU A 41 2.47 -6.05 3.02
C LEU A 41 2.91 -7.50 2.95
N GLU A 42 3.60 -8.01 3.99
CA GLU A 42 4.01 -9.41 4.03
C GLU A 42 2.80 -10.34 4.10
N ASP A 43 1.78 -9.97 4.89
CA ASP A 43 0.58 -10.79 5.05
C ASP A 43 -0.34 -10.70 3.83
N HIS A 44 -0.53 -9.52 3.27
CA HIS A 44 -1.60 -9.25 2.29
C HIS A 44 -1.13 -8.91 0.89
N GLU A 45 0.11 -8.54 0.70
CA GLU A 45 0.77 -8.14 -0.55
C GLU A 45 0.19 -6.88 -1.20
N LEU A 46 -1.13 -6.77 -1.32
CA LEU A 46 -1.83 -5.62 -1.87
C LEU A 46 -2.69 -5.02 -0.76
N ILE A 47 -2.42 -3.76 -0.41
CA ILE A 47 -3.13 -3.11 0.69
C ILE A 47 -3.50 -1.67 0.32
N LYS A 48 -4.52 -1.14 0.99
CA LYS A 48 -4.84 0.28 0.96
C LYS A 48 -4.36 0.95 2.23
N VAL A 49 -3.77 2.13 2.06
CA VAL A 49 -3.28 2.96 3.16
C VAL A 49 -4.03 4.29 3.11
N LYS A 50 -4.57 4.71 4.23
CA LYS A 50 -5.20 6.03 4.35
C LYS A 50 -4.17 7.03 4.83
N LEU A 51 -4.08 8.16 4.13
CA LEU A 51 -3.17 9.25 4.46
C LEU A 51 -4.00 10.42 4.97
N ALA A 52 -4.13 10.51 6.29
CA ALA A 52 -4.96 11.54 6.95
C ALA A 52 -4.20 12.87 7.00
N VAL A 53 -3.80 13.35 5.83
CA VAL A 53 -3.06 14.60 5.62
C VAL A 53 -3.83 15.40 4.57
N ASN A 54 -4.22 16.62 4.90
CA ASN A 54 -5.07 17.42 4.03
C ASN A 54 -4.34 18.02 2.82
N ASP A 55 -3.07 18.38 2.97
CA ASP A 55 -2.31 18.96 1.88
C ASP A 55 -1.94 17.88 0.84
N ARG A 56 -2.35 18.13 -0.40
CA ARG A 56 -2.14 17.20 -1.51
C ARG A 56 -0.67 16.93 -1.79
N ASP A 57 0.15 17.98 -1.79
CA ASP A 57 1.58 17.83 -2.07
C ASP A 57 2.28 17.08 -0.94
N ALA A 58 1.92 17.37 0.30
CA ALA A 58 2.45 16.64 1.44
C ALA A 58 2.06 15.15 1.40
N ARG A 59 0.82 14.84 0.97
CA ARG A 59 0.40 13.44 0.79
C ARG A 59 1.23 12.74 -0.27
N ARG A 60 1.53 13.37 -1.39
CA ARG A 60 2.33 12.77 -2.46
C ARG A 60 3.75 12.50 -2.02
N GLU A 61 4.36 13.44 -1.30
CA GLU A 61 5.69 13.23 -0.72
C GLU A 61 5.69 12.07 0.26
N LEU A 62 4.66 11.99 1.09
CA LEU A 62 4.51 10.92 2.07
C LEU A 62 4.34 9.56 1.40
N ILE A 63 3.56 9.49 0.32
CA ILE A 63 3.39 8.26 -0.47
C ILE A 63 4.73 7.82 -1.07
N THR A 64 5.47 8.74 -1.65
CA THR A 64 6.79 8.45 -2.22
C THR A 64 7.71 7.88 -1.14
N GLU A 65 7.75 8.50 0.01
CA GLU A 65 8.59 8.07 1.12
C GLU A 65 8.18 6.71 1.68
N LEU A 66 6.88 6.48 1.88
CA LEU A 66 6.42 5.20 2.40
C LEU A 66 6.71 4.04 1.44
N CYS A 67 6.58 4.29 0.13
CA CYS A 67 6.90 3.27 -0.87
C CYS A 67 8.39 2.95 -0.89
N GLN A 68 9.24 3.97 -0.74
CA GLN A 68 10.69 3.76 -0.66
C GLN A 68 11.07 2.95 0.59
N GLN A 69 10.55 3.34 1.75
CA GLN A 69 10.91 2.69 3.01
C GLN A 69 10.35 1.28 3.14
N SER A 70 9.16 1.03 2.61
CA SER A 70 8.55 -0.31 2.65
C SER A 70 8.90 -1.16 1.43
N LYS A 71 9.65 -0.62 0.48
CA LYS A 71 10.00 -1.29 -0.78
C LYS A 71 8.76 -1.77 -1.53
N SER A 72 7.72 -0.97 -1.49
CA SER A 72 6.46 -1.23 -2.18
C SER A 72 6.32 -0.31 -3.39
N GLU A 73 5.33 -0.59 -4.22
CA GLU A 73 5.04 0.23 -5.38
C GLU A 73 3.63 0.79 -5.31
N LEU A 74 3.48 2.04 -5.73
CA LEU A 74 2.17 2.67 -5.82
C LEU A 74 1.42 2.13 -7.03
N VAL A 75 0.23 1.58 -6.78
CA VAL A 75 -0.65 1.08 -7.84
C VAL A 75 -1.66 2.16 -8.24
N GLN A 76 -2.23 2.83 -7.25
CA GLN A 76 -3.26 3.84 -7.48
C GLN A 76 -3.34 4.79 -6.29
N GLU A 77 -3.62 6.05 -6.58
CA GLU A 77 -3.93 7.04 -5.55
C GLU A 77 -5.29 7.65 -5.86
N ILE A 78 -6.21 7.59 -4.90
CA ILE A 78 -7.53 8.21 -5.00
C ILE A 78 -7.81 8.99 -3.72
N GLY A 79 -7.86 10.32 -3.83
CA GLY A 79 -8.06 11.18 -2.67
C GLY A 79 -6.99 10.94 -1.61
N LYS A 80 -7.40 10.52 -0.42
CA LYS A 80 -6.49 10.24 0.70
C LYS A 80 -6.11 8.77 0.81
N ILE A 81 -6.42 7.96 -0.20
CA ILE A 81 -6.17 6.52 -0.18
C ILE A 81 -5.10 6.17 -1.20
N ALA A 82 -4.10 5.40 -0.79
CA ALA A 82 -3.08 4.85 -1.67
C ALA A 82 -3.19 3.33 -1.69
N LEU A 83 -3.24 2.75 -2.88
CA LEU A 83 -3.19 1.31 -3.09
C LEU A 83 -1.74 0.97 -3.41
N ILE A 84 -1.10 0.17 -2.58
CA ILE A 84 0.30 -0.20 -2.72
C ILE A 84 0.47 -1.72 -2.76
N PHE A 85 1.54 -2.15 -3.42
CA PHE A 85 1.85 -3.57 -3.63
C PHE A 85 3.30 -3.88 -3.33
N ARG A 86 3.53 -5.02 -2.66
CA ARG A 86 4.85 -5.63 -2.51
C ARG A 86 4.67 -7.14 -2.48
N LYS A 87 5.44 -7.85 -3.32
CA LYS A 87 5.42 -9.31 -3.30
C LYS A 87 5.99 -9.80 -1.98
N ALA A 88 5.28 -10.70 -1.30
CA ALA A 88 5.74 -11.27 -0.04
C ALA A 88 6.84 -12.31 -0.29
N ASP A 89 7.78 -12.42 0.66
CA ASP A 89 8.81 -13.46 0.61
C ASP A 89 8.20 -14.84 0.75
N LYS A 90 7.22 -14.98 1.65
CA LYS A 90 6.47 -16.22 1.87
C LYS A 90 4.98 -15.91 1.82
N PRO A 91 4.38 -15.88 0.62
CA PRO A 91 2.97 -15.52 0.49
C PRO A 91 2.06 -16.44 1.29
N ASN A 92 1.11 -15.84 2.00
CA ASN A 92 0.12 -16.57 2.79
C ASN A 92 -1.18 -16.67 1.99
N ALA A 93 -1.54 -17.88 1.56
CA ALA A 93 -2.71 -18.10 0.70
C ALA A 93 -4.02 -17.65 1.35
N ARG A 94 -4.09 -17.62 2.69
CA ARG A 94 -5.31 -17.22 3.41
C ARG A 94 -5.42 -15.72 3.57
N LEU A 95 -4.28 -15.02 3.67
CA LEU A 95 -4.24 -13.58 3.96
C LEU A 95 -3.95 -12.72 2.74
N SER A 96 -3.21 -13.26 1.75
CA SER A 96 -2.85 -12.49 0.57
C SER A 96 -4.09 -12.07 -0.22
N ASN A 97 -4.18 -10.78 -0.53
CA ASN A 97 -5.26 -10.25 -1.36
C ASN A 97 -5.13 -10.63 -2.83
N LEU A 98 -4.04 -11.30 -3.20
CA LEU A 98 -3.81 -11.79 -4.56
C LEU A 98 -4.07 -13.29 -4.71
N LEU A 99 -3.89 -14.06 -3.64
CA LEU A 99 -4.02 -15.52 -3.66
C LEU A 99 -5.39 -16.01 -3.24
N ARG A 100 -6.13 -15.20 -2.48
CA ARG A 100 -7.49 -15.58 -2.09
C ARG A 100 -8.41 -15.57 -3.31
N PRO A 101 -9.30 -16.57 -3.40
CA PRO A 101 -10.28 -16.60 -4.49
C PRO A 101 -11.25 -15.43 -4.45
#